data_bdb96aa630c13ca2f90b6384684ffb11
#
_entry.id   bdb96aa630c13ca2f90b6384684ffb11
#
_cell.length_a   1.000
_cell.length_b   1.000
_cell.length_c   1.000
_cell.angle_alpha   90.00
_cell.angle_beta   90.00
_cell.angle_gamma   90.00
#
_symmetry.space_group_name_H-M   'P 1'
#
loop_
_entity.id
_entity.type
_entity.pdbx_description
1 polymer ?
#
loop_
_entity_poly.entity_id
_entity_poly.type
_entity_poly.pdbx_seq_one_letter_code
_entity_poly.pdbx_strand_id
1 'polypeptide(L)'
;AEVPTSRDRARGILRGLKLILAHHGASQSVIDSFETQAMAYLDVESEAIFFKRAKYLTVAPMARYLECEAPKTPDQAWMPIGQYRNWAKTRLRVFSRKNTHLWYSFLQGKRCALPLSSDLVLTTYKEHREAMDRPDPIDDETHDRVMKELKPVLEKIRQTLQSVYSTAGREDDWITPEETHHVSSTKASYEKSRAGGGQLGALLRTLPRLQKCNPLNHVRSEVGRRDPDLIRMVFYPRAIVSGRVELNVVIEEYAYPGGEVEWYDNVRKTCVSYAMEQRTLKATIQAVLEPLKVRVISKGNAGPYYASKRLQKALHDVLRGMDCFKLIGQPLGATDLFDLAVNPVQVGTGRLEWFSIDYSAATDKLSARLSASILGYLL
;
A
#
# COMPACT_ATOMS: atom_id res chain seq x y z
N ALA A 1 5.52 -23.85 15.68
CA ALA A 1 4.60 -23.14 16.60
C ALA A 1 3.25 -23.84 16.50
N GLU A 2 2.62 -24.10 17.64
CA GLU A 2 1.28 -24.68 17.70
C GLU A 2 0.27 -23.78 16.97
N VAL A 3 -0.67 -24.41 16.28
CA VAL A 3 -1.75 -23.68 15.61
C VAL A 3 -2.68 -23.09 16.69
N PRO A 4 -2.93 -21.78 16.70
CA PRO A 4 -3.81 -21.16 17.70
C PRO A 4 -5.19 -21.80 17.70
N THR A 5 -5.72 -22.14 18.86
CA THR A 5 -7.09 -22.63 19.02
C THR A 5 -8.11 -21.52 18.72
N SER A 6 -9.39 -21.88 18.53
CA SER A 6 -10.47 -20.91 18.39
C SER A 6 -10.52 -19.91 19.55
N ARG A 7 -10.34 -20.40 20.77
CA ARG A 7 -10.31 -19.59 21.99
C ARG A 7 -9.10 -18.65 22.04
N ASP A 8 -7.92 -19.11 21.58
CA ASP A 8 -6.74 -18.25 21.57
C ASP A 8 -6.89 -17.09 20.58
N ARG A 9 -7.47 -17.36 19.42
CA ARG A 9 -7.82 -16.31 18.43
C ARG A 9 -8.79 -15.28 19.04
N ALA A 10 -9.85 -15.78 19.71
CA ALA A 10 -10.84 -14.93 20.37
C ALA A 10 -10.19 -14.10 21.51
N ARG A 11 -9.40 -14.71 22.39
CA ARG A 11 -8.66 -14.02 23.47
C ARG A 11 -7.74 -12.93 22.94
N GLY A 12 -7.04 -13.19 21.82
CA GLY A 12 -6.13 -12.23 21.22
C GLY A 12 -6.82 -10.91 20.88
N ILE A 13 -7.97 -10.98 20.18
CA ILE A 13 -8.72 -9.79 19.79
C ILE A 13 -9.40 -9.12 20.98
N LEU A 14 -9.98 -9.93 21.89
CA LEU A 14 -10.69 -9.43 23.07
C LEU A 14 -9.78 -8.69 24.04
N ARG A 15 -8.52 -9.10 24.18
CA ARG A 15 -7.54 -8.39 25.00
C ARG A 15 -7.43 -6.92 24.59
N GLY A 16 -7.32 -6.65 23.30
CA GLY A 16 -7.26 -5.27 22.80
C GLY A 16 -8.57 -4.51 22.95
N LEU A 17 -9.70 -5.15 22.66
CA LEU A 17 -11.01 -4.52 22.79
C LEU A 17 -11.34 -4.17 24.24
N LYS A 18 -10.98 -5.02 25.20
CA LYS A 18 -11.12 -4.73 26.64
C LYS A 18 -10.31 -3.51 27.07
N LEU A 19 -9.07 -3.39 26.60
CA LEU A 19 -8.24 -2.21 26.88
C LEU A 19 -8.87 -0.93 26.31
N ILE A 20 -9.44 -1.00 25.13
CA ILE A 20 -10.14 0.14 24.52
C ILE A 20 -11.38 0.53 25.35
N LEU A 21 -12.19 -0.44 25.77
CA LEU A 21 -13.35 -0.20 26.60
C LEU A 21 -12.97 0.43 27.95
N ALA A 22 -11.94 -0.10 28.62
CA ALA A 22 -11.39 0.45 29.87
C ALA A 22 -10.92 1.90 29.70
N HIS A 23 -10.13 2.16 28.64
CA HIS A 23 -9.63 3.51 28.33
C HIS A 23 -10.77 4.53 28.14
N HIS A 24 -11.89 4.08 27.59
CA HIS A 24 -13.07 4.92 27.37
C HIS A 24 -14.08 4.91 28.53
N GLY A 25 -13.68 4.44 29.69
CA GLY A 25 -14.42 4.55 30.94
C GLY A 25 -15.55 3.52 31.11
N ALA A 26 -15.38 2.32 30.51
CA ALA A 26 -16.23 1.18 30.86
C ALA A 26 -15.82 0.64 32.23
N SER A 27 -16.80 0.37 33.11
CA SER A 27 -16.55 -0.30 34.39
C SER A 27 -16.14 -1.75 34.17
N GLN A 28 -15.50 -2.36 35.18
CA GLN A 28 -15.10 -3.77 35.08
C GLN A 28 -16.30 -4.67 34.77
N SER A 29 -17.45 -4.44 35.37
CA SER A 29 -18.66 -5.20 35.13
C SER A 29 -19.19 -5.10 33.69
N VAL A 30 -19.00 -3.94 33.04
CA VAL A 30 -19.30 -3.74 31.60
C VAL A 30 -18.30 -4.54 30.73
N ILE A 31 -17.03 -4.51 31.11
CA ILE A 31 -15.95 -5.24 30.40
C ILE A 31 -16.17 -6.76 30.51
N ASP A 32 -16.49 -7.25 31.69
CA ASP A 32 -16.75 -8.68 31.94
C ASP A 32 -18.00 -9.15 31.17
N SER A 33 -19.06 -8.33 31.18
CA SER A 33 -20.27 -8.58 30.38
C SER A 33 -19.95 -8.64 28.88
N PHE A 34 -19.09 -7.76 28.38
CA PHE A 34 -18.63 -7.79 26.99
C PHE A 34 -17.79 -9.03 26.69
N GLU A 35 -16.80 -9.32 27.52
CA GLU A 35 -15.87 -10.44 27.33
C GLU A 35 -16.60 -11.78 27.23
N THR A 36 -17.49 -12.03 28.18
CA THR A 36 -18.26 -13.30 28.23
C THR A 36 -19.05 -13.52 26.93
N GLN A 37 -19.77 -12.49 26.50
CA GLN A 37 -20.62 -12.59 25.31
C GLN A 37 -19.78 -12.64 24.02
N ALA A 38 -18.76 -11.80 23.91
CA ALA A 38 -17.91 -11.74 22.73
C ALA A 38 -17.05 -13.00 22.61
N MET A 39 -16.62 -13.61 23.72
CA MET A 39 -15.95 -14.89 23.71
C MET A 39 -16.85 -15.97 23.13
N ALA A 40 -18.07 -16.10 23.62
CA ALA A 40 -19.05 -17.07 23.10
C ALA A 40 -19.35 -16.85 21.61
N TYR A 41 -19.40 -15.59 21.17
CA TYR A 41 -19.64 -15.24 19.79
C TYR A 41 -18.46 -15.57 18.85
N LEU A 42 -17.23 -15.40 19.34
CA LEU A 42 -16.00 -15.58 18.55
C LEU A 42 -15.40 -16.99 18.65
N ASP A 43 -15.82 -17.80 19.64
CA ASP A 43 -15.34 -19.17 19.82
C ASP A 43 -15.98 -20.11 18.77
N VAL A 44 -15.42 -20.09 17.58
CA VAL A 44 -15.86 -20.90 16.43
C VAL A 44 -14.65 -21.59 15.80
N GLU A 45 -14.81 -22.86 15.45
CA GLU A 45 -13.73 -23.67 14.88
C GLU A 45 -13.24 -23.12 13.53
N SER A 46 -14.17 -22.74 12.67
CA SER A 46 -13.85 -22.22 11.35
C SER A 46 -13.20 -20.82 11.42
N GLU A 47 -11.96 -20.73 11.00
CA GLU A 47 -11.22 -19.47 10.93
C GLU A 47 -11.90 -18.45 10.00
N ALA A 48 -12.50 -18.91 8.91
CA ALA A 48 -13.26 -18.05 7.99
C ALA A 48 -14.49 -17.42 8.64
N ILE A 49 -15.21 -18.20 9.46
CA ILE A 49 -16.36 -17.70 10.24
C ILE A 49 -15.86 -16.76 11.33
N PHE A 50 -14.79 -17.10 12.04
CA PHE A 50 -14.16 -16.23 13.02
C PHE A 50 -13.83 -14.85 12.42
N PHE A 51 -13.24 -14.79 11.24
CA PHE A 51 -12.92 -13.50 10.60
C PHE A 51 -14.16 -12.68 10.28
N LYS A 52 -15.21 -13.31 9.77
CA LYS A 52 -16.47 -12.61 9.50
C LYS A 52 -17.08 -12.04 10.78
N ARG A 53 -17.10 -12.84 11.85
CA ARG A 53 -17.62 -12.43 13.17
C ARG A 53 -16.76 -11.36 13.82
N ALA A 54 -15.44 -11.50 13.78
CA ALA A 54 -14.51 -10.53 14.33
C ALA A 54 -14.58 -9.16 13.60
N LYS A 55 -14.67 -9.19 12.28
CA LYS A 55 -14.91 -7.97 11.48
C LYS A 55 -16.25 -7.33 11.83
N TYR A 56 -17.31 -8.12 11.89
CA TYR A 56 -18.62 -7.61 12.24
C TYR A 56 -18.64 -6.99 13.64
N LEU A 57 -18.09 -7.68 14.63
CA LEU A 57 -17.97 -7.20 16.00
C LEU A 57 -17.30 -5.82 16.09
N THR A 58 -16.26 -5.58 15.29
CA THR A 58 -15.49 -4.34 15.35
C THR A 58 -16.03 -3.23 14.45
N VAL A 59 -16.66 -3.56 13.32
CA VAL A 59 -17.15 -2.58 12.32
C VAL A 59 -18.60 -2.15 12.58
N ALA A 60 -19.46 -3.08 12.98
CA ALA A 60 -20.88 -2.78 13.15
C ALA A 60 -21.20 -1.65 14.15
N PRO A 61 -20.50 -1.50 15.28
CA PRO A 61 -20.70 -0.37 16.17
C PRO A 61 -20.41 0.99 15.52
N MET A 62 -19.32 1.09 14.77
CA MET A 62 -18.96 2.32 14.06
C MET A 62 -19.95 2.66 12.95
N ALA A 63 -20.37 1.66 12.15
CA ALA A 63 -21.38 1.85 11.12
C ALA A 63 -22.71 2.34 11.72
N ARG A 64 -23.14 1.73 12.81
CA ARG A 64 -24.36 2.15 13.54
C ARG A 64 -24.23 3.55 14.14
N TYR A 65 -23.06 3.90 14.66
CA TYR A 65 -22.78 5.22 15.21
C TYR A 65 -22.81 6.33 14.13
N LEU A 66 -22.35 6.03 12.93
CA LEU A 66 -22.36 6.94 11.78
C LEU A 66 -23.66 6.87 10.95
N GLU A 67 -24.64 6.05 11.40
CA GLU A 67 -25.89 5.81 10.67
C GLU A 67 -25.66 5.32 9.24
N CYS A 68 -24.53 4.64 9.03
CA CYS A 68 -24.17 4.03 7.76
C CYS A 68 -24.74 2.62 7.63
N GLU A 69 -24.75 2.11 6.40
CA GLU A 69 -25.13 0.72 6.15
C GLU A 69 -24.21 -0.22 6.93
N ALA A 70 -24.82 -1.16 7.64
CA ALA A 70 -24.08 -2.14 8.42
C ALA A 70 -23.34 -3.10 7.47
N PRO A 71 -22.14 -3.60 7.85
CA PRO A 71 -21.47 -4.62 7.08
C PRO A 71 -22.37 -5.86 6.94
N LYS A 72 -22.18 -6.63 5.84
CA LYS A 72 -22.92 -7.88 5.64
C LYS A 72 -22.86 -8.73 6.88
N THR A 73 -24.05 -9.10 7.37
CA THR A 73 -24.20 -9.92 8.57
C THR A 73 -23.54 -11.28 8.33
N PRO A 74 -22.66 -11.74 9.25
CA PRO A 74 -22.19 -13.13 9.21
C PRO A 74 -23.33 -14.11 9.47
N ASP A 75 -23.01 -15.40 9.55
CA ASP A 75 -23.92 -16.48 9.92
C ASP A 75 -24.78 -16.17 11.16
N GLN A 76 -24.18 -15.48 12.12
CA GLN A 76 -24.82 -15.00 13.33
C GLN A 76 -24.43 -13.53 13.59
N ALA A 77 -25.41 -12.65 13.72
CA ALA A 77 -25.18 -11.26 14.07
C ALA A 77 -24.79 -11.10 15.55
N TRP A 78 -23.89 -10.16 15.81
CA TRP A 78 -23.56 -9.78 17.18
C TRP A 78 -24.71 -9.00 17.83
N MET A 79 -25.31 -9.57 18.85
CA MET A 79 -26.43 -9.00 19.60
C MET A 79 -26.03 -8.83 21.07
N PRO A 80 -25.49 -7.68 21.47
CA PRO A 80 -25.09 -7.47 22.85
C PRO A 80 -26.29 -7.45 23.81
N ILE A 81 -26.09 -8.01 25.01
CA ILE A 81 -27.06 -8.04 26.09
C ILE A 81 -26.47 -7.45 27.38
N GLY A 82 -27.30 -7.28 28.41
CA GLY A 82 -26.88 -6.91 29.74
C GLY A 82 -26.17 -5.56 29.86
N GLN A 83 -25.19 -5.47 30.76
CA GLN A 83 -24.53 -4.23 31.10
C GLN A 83 -23.76 -3.60 29.93
N TYR A 84 -23.08 -4.41 29.14
CA TYR A 84 -22.41 -3.91 27.92
C TYR A 84 -23.39 -3.29 26.93
N ARG A 85 -24.54 -3.92 26.69
CA ARG A 85 -25.58 -3.37 25.81
C ARG A 85 -26.03 -1.98 26.28
N ASN A 86 -26.32 -1.84 27.58
CA ASN A 86 -26.81 -0.57 28.14
C ASN A 86 -25.75 0.52 28.02
N TRP A 87 -24.51 0.21 28.37
CA TRP A 87 -23.38 1.11 28.23
C TRP A 87 -23.13 1.52 26.76
N ALA A 88 -23.08 0.56 25.84
CA ALA A 88 -22.85 0.80 24.41
C ALA A 88 -23.99 1.62 23.78
N LYS A 89 -25.27 1.35 24.17
CA LYS A 89 -26.42 2.08 23.66
C LYS A 89 -26.35 3.58 23.93
N THR A 90 -25.87 4.00 25.09
CA THR A 90 -25.68 5.42 25.41
C THR A 90 -24.59 6.05 24.57
N ARG A 91 -23.49 5.31 24.30
CA ARG A 91 -22.35 5.79 23.50
C ARG A 91 -22.64 5.82 21.98
N LEU A 92 -23.55 4.99 21.51
CA LEU A 92 -23.98 4.96 20.12
C LEU A 92 -25.00 6.05 19.76
N ARG A 93 -25.75 6.55 20.76
CA ARG A 93 -26.82 7.54 20.54
C ARG A 93 -26.34 8.99 20.58
N VAL A 94 -25.23 9.26 21.24
CA VAL A 94 -24.71 10.61 21.45
C VAL A 94 -23.51 10.84 20.56
N PHE A 95 -23.67 11.70 19.56
CA PHE A 95 -22.56 12.13 18.72
C PHE A 95 -21.66 13.06 19.51
N SER A 96 -20.43 12.65 19.77
CA SER A 96 -19.43 13.43 20.46
C SER A 96 -18.02 12.98 20.06
N ARG A 97 -17.05 13.90 20.17
CA ARG A 97 -15.64 13.58 19.90
C ARG A 97 -15.14 12.34 20.68
N LYS A 98 -15.56 12.23 21.96
CA LYS A 98 -15.20 11.08 22.81
C LYS A 98 -15.77 9.78 22.29
N ASN A 99 -17.01 9.76 21.87
CA ASN A 99 -17.65 8.56 21.33
C ASN A 99 -17.14 8.21 19.92
N THR A 100 -16.81 9.22 19.11
CA THR A 100 -16.15 9.01 17.81
C THR A 100 -14.80 8.31 18.01
N HIS A 101 -13.97 8.79 18.97
CA HIS A 101 -12.70 8.15 19.29
C HIS A 101 -12.86 6.73 19.83
N LEU A 102 -13.88 6.49 20.67
CA LEU A 102 -14.20 5.14 21.16
C LEU A 102 -14.47 4.18 20.00
N TRP A 103 -15.42 4.50 19.14
CA TRP A 103 -15.84 3.57 18.09
C TRP A 103 -14.80 3.43 16.98
N TYR A 104 -14.03 4.50 16.69
CA TYR A 104 -12.88 4.41 15.81
C TYR A 104 -11.78 3.49 16.39
N SER A 105 -11.45 3.65 17.68
CA SER A 105 -10.48 2.76 18.34
C SER A 105 -10.98 1.32 18.37
N PHE A 106 -12.28 1.12 18.63
CA PHE A 106 -12.89 -0.19 18.62
C PHE A 106 -12.82 -0.87 17.24
N LEU A 107 -13.07 -0.12 16.17
CA LEU A 107 -12.86 -0.56 14.79
C LEU A 107 -11.40 -1.02 14.54
N GLN A 108 -10.42 -0.36 15.15
CA GLN A 108 -9.00 -0.73 15.04
C GLN A 108 -8.63 -1.94 15.92
N GLY A 109 -9.49 -2.39 16.81
CA GLY A 109 -9.26 -3.52 17.71
C GLY A 109 -8.93 -4.84 16.99
N LYS A 110 -9.32 -4.97 15.72
CA LYS A 110 -8.91 -6.08 14.84
C LYS A 110 -7.39 -6.25 14.73
N ARG A 111 -6.61 -5.18 14.98
CA ARG A 111 -5.14 -5.21 14.95
C ARG A 111 -4.53 -6.07 16.07
N CYS A 112 -5.32 -6.41 17.09
CA CYS A 112 -4.91 -7.29 18.18
C CYS A 112 -5.16 -8.78 17.87
N ALA A 113 -5.69 -9.09 16.67
CA ALA A 113 -5.89 -10.48 16.26
C ALA A 113 -4.56 -11.23 16.17
N LEU A 114 -4.56 -12.49 16.58
CA LEU A 114 -3.41 -13.38 16.49
C LEU A 114 -3.03 -13.65 15.02
N PRO A 115 -1.77 -14.13 14.79
CA PRO A 115 -1.36 -14.58 13.47
C PRO A 115 -2.33 -15.60 12.88
N LEU A 116 -2.44 -15.57 11.57
CA LEU A 116 -3.33 -16.43 10.80
C LEU A 116 -2.73 -17.83 10.66
N SER A 117 -3.58 -18.84 10.42
CA SER A 117 -3.13 -20.20 10.22
C SER A 117 -2.32 -20.36 8.94
N SER A 118 -1.43 -21.37 8.90
CA SER A 118 -0.72 -21.77 7.69
C SER A 118 -1.67 -22.20 6.56
N ASP A 119 -2.77 -22.85 6.91
CA ASP A 119 -3.75 -23.33 5.94
C ASP A 119 -4.45 -22.18 5.20
N LEU A 120 -4.79 -21.11 5.91
CA LEU A 120 -5.32 -19.91 5.28
C LEU A 120 -4.30 -19.26 4.35
N VAL A 121 -3.02 -19.23 4.76
CA VAL A 121 -1.95 -18.71 3.91
C VAL A 121 -1.82 -19.53 2.63
N LEU A 122 -1.83 -20.87 2.74
CA LEU A 122 -1.76 -21.77 1.59
C LEU A 122 -2.98 -21.64 0.68
N THR A 123 -4.17 -21.51 1.25
CA THR A 123 -5.40 -21.29 0.48
C THR A 123 -5.31 -19.98 -0.30
N THR A 124 -4.84 -18.90 0.34
CA THR A 124 -4.68 -17.60 -0.33
C THR A 124 -3.63 -17.66 -1.45
N TYR A 125 -2.55 -18.44 -1.29
CA TYR A 125 -1.59 -18.66 -2.37
C TYR A 125 -2.21 -19.39 -3.56
N LYS A 126 -3.04 -20.42 -3.32
CA LYS A 126 -3.76 -21.14 -4.37
C LYS A 126 -4.71 -20.20 -5.12
N GLU A 127 -5.53 -19.45 -4.40
CA GLU A 127 -6.44 -18.47 -5.00
C GLU A 127 -5.71 -17.40 -5.83
N HIS A 128 -4.57 -16.92 -5.34
CA HIS A 128 -3.75 -15.96 -6.07
C HIS A 128 -3.17 -16.58 -7.34
N ARG A 129 -2.67 -17.81 -7.27
CA ARG A 129 -2.16 -18.54 -8.43
C ARG A 129 -3.25 -18.74 -9.47
N GLU A 130 -4.43 -19.22 -9.07
CA GLU A 130 -5.58 -19.40 -9.94
C GLU A 130 -6.01 -18.10 -10.62
N ALA A 131 -5.93 -16.98 -9.89
CA ALA A 131 -6.23 -15.65 -10.44
C ALA A 131 -5.18 -15.20 -11.47
N MET A 132 -3.90 -15.55 -11.27
CA MET A 132 -2.81 -15.21 -12.21
C MET A 132 -2.77 -16.10 -13.44
N ASP A 133 -3.10 -17.39 -13.29
CA ASP A 133 -3.11 -18.37 -14.38
C ASP A 133 -4.38 -18.27 -15.27
N ARG A 134 -5.32 -17.41 -14.88
CA ARG A 134 -6.59 -17.24 -15.58
C ARG A 134 -6.39 -16.50 -16.91
N PRO A 135 -7.13 -16.86 -17.98
CA PRO A 135 -7.18 -16.08 -19.21
C PRO A 135 -7.59 -14.63 -18.95
N ASP A 136 -7.19 -13.72 -19.83
CA ASP A 136 -7.59 -12.33 -19.73
C ASP A 136 -9.12 -12.23 -19.60
N PRO A 137 -9.65 -11.45 -18.63
CA PRO A 137 -11.07 -11.42 -18.32
C PRO A 137 -11.92 -10.71 -19.39
N ILE A 138 -11.30 -10.05 -20.36
CA ILE A 138 -12.00 -9.31 -21.41
C ILE A 138 -11.69 -9.88 -22.81
N ASP A 139 -12.73 -10.00 -23.63
CA ASP A 139 -12.62 -10.36 -25.03
C ASP A 139 -12.17 -9.18 -25.91
N ASP A 140 -11.93 -9.44 -27.19
CA ASP A 140 -11.45 -8.43 -28.13
C ASP A 140 -12.46 -7.29 -28.32
N GLU A 141 -13.72 -7.60 -28.41
CA GLU A 141 -14.78 -6.60 -28.60
C GLU A 141 -14.89 -5.65 -27.39
N THR A 142 -14.88 -6.23 -26.19
CA THR A 142 -14.90 -5.45 -24.94
C THR A 142 -13.63 -4.60 -24.81
N HIS A 143 -12.45 -5.17 -25.14
CA HIS A 143 -11.19 -4.44 -25.14
C HIS A 143 -11.26 -3.20 -26.05
N ASP A 144 -11.67 -3.39 -27.30
CA ASP A 144 -11.71 -2.30 -28.29
C ASP A 144 -12.74 -1.23 -27.93
N ARG A 145 -13.89 -1.65 -27.41
CA ARG A 145 -14.91 -0.71 -26.90
C ARG A 145 -14.36 0.12 -25.75
N VAL A 146 -13.73 -0.52 -24.75
CA VAL A 146 -13.16 0.19 -23.58
C VAL A 146 -12.05 1.13 -24.01
N MET A 147 -11.13 0.71 -24.88
CA MET A 147 -10.07 1.57 -25.41
C MET A 147 -10.64 2.78 -26.17
N LYS A 148 -11.68 2.59 -26.98
CA LYS A 148 -12.37 3.68 -27.68
C LYS A 148 -12.99 4.67 -26.71
N GLU A 149 -13.66 4.21 -25.66
CA GLU A 149 -14.27 5.06 -24.64
C GLU A 149 -13.24 5.80 -23.79
N LEU A 150 -12.11 5.16 -23.48
CA LEU A 150 -11.03 5.77 -22.70
C LEU A 150 -10.18 6.76 -23.49
N LYS A 151 -10.18 6.69 -24.82
CA LYS A 151 -9.31 7.51 -25.69
C LYS A 151 -9.31 9.00 -25.35
N PRO A 152 -10.46 9.68 -25.13
CA PRO A 152 -10.45 11.11 -24.79
C PRO A 152 -9.73 11.41 -23.45
N VAL A 153 -9.88 10.54 -22.46
CA VAL A 153 -9.23 10.67 -21.16
C VAL A 153 -7.73 10.42 -21.28
N LEU A 154 -7.36 9.37 -22.01
CA LEU A 154 -5.96 9.02 -22.25
C LEU A 154 -5.24 10.12 -23.04
N GLU A 155 -5.91 10.73 -24.03
CA GLU A 155 -5.34 11.85 -24.78
C GLU A 155 -5.08 13.06 -23.88
N LYS A 156 -6.02 13.39 -22.99
CA LYS A 156 -5.81 14.45 -21.99
C LYS A 156 -4.63 14.16 -21.06
N ILE A 157 -4.50 12.92 -20.58
CA ILE A 157 -3.37 12.50 -19.75
C ILE A 157 -2.07 12.64 -20.54
N ARG A 158 -2.03 12.13 -21.77
CA ARG A 158 -0.87 12.21 -22.65
C ARG A 158 -0.43 13.64 -22.93
N GLN A 159 -1.36 14.53 -23.30
CA GLN A 159 -1.09 15.94 -23.51
C GLN A 159 -0.53 16.61 -22.25
N THR A 160 -1.09 16.30 -21.09
CA THR A 160 -0.58 16.81 -19.81
C THR A 160 0.82 16.28 -19.51
N LEU A 161 1.07 15.00 -19.73
CA LEU A 161 2.43 14.44 -19.62
C LEU A 161 3.40 15.16 -20.56
N GLN A 162 3.03 15.33 -21.81
CA GLN A 162 3.86 16.04 -22.80
C GLN A 162 4.11 17.50 -22.40
N SER A 163 3.09 18.24 -21.97
CA SER A 163 3.25 19.65 -21.58
C SER A 163 4.13 19.82 -20.35
N VAL A 164 4.05 18.94 -19.38
CA VAL A 164 4.87 19.00 -18.15
C VAL A 164 6.31 18.59 -18.42
N TYR A 165 6.54 17.64 -19.35
CA TYR A 165 7.84 17.02 -19.53
C TYR A 165 8.58 17.40 -20.81
N SER A 166 7.89 17.92 -21.85
CA SER A 166 8.52 18.41 -23.08
C SER A 166 9.23 19.76 -22.91
N THR A 167 8.84 20.56 -21.92
CA THR A 167 9.52 21.82 -21.59
C THR A 167 10.96 21.64 -21.12
N ALA A 168 11.39 20.42 -20.87
CA ALA A 168 12.77 20.10 -20.46
C ALA A 168 13.78 20.01 -21.64
N GLY A 169 13.37 20.21 -22.89
CA GLY A 169 14.25 20.36 -24.06
C GLY A 169 15.02 19.11 -24.50
N ARG A 170 14.57 17.93 -24.09
CA ARG A 170 15.14 16.63 -24.52
C ARG A 170 14.03 15.75 -25.08
N GLU A 171 14.08 15.48 -26.38
CA GLU A 171 13.10 14.64 -27.08
C GLU A 171 12.98 13.21 -26.54
N ASP A 172 14.02 12.69 -25.87
CA ASP A 172 14.07 11.33 -25.36
C ASP A 172 13.88 11.19 -23.85
N ASP A 173 13.79 12.26 -23.08
CA ASP A 173 13.70 12.22 -21.63
C ASP A 173 12.41 12.89 -21.11
N TRP A 174 11.44 12.09 -20.82
CA TRP A 174 10.12 12.43 -20.25
C TRP A 174 10.16 13.15 -18.89
N ILE A 175 11.34 13.63 -18.42
CA ILE A 175 11.48 14.03 -17.01
C ILE A 175 12.58 15.05 -16.80
N THR A 176 12.26 16.13 -16.07
CA THR A 176 13.28 17.10 -15.66
C THR A 176 14.34 16.49 -14.73
N PRO A 177 15.60 16.85 -14.88
CA PRO A 177 16.69 16.28 -14.06
C PRO A 177 16.51 16.48 -12.56
N GLU A 178 15.91 17.58 -12.13
CA GLU A 178 15.84 17.98 -10.72
C GLU A 178 14.81 17.23 -9.90
N GLU A 179 13.71 16.77 -10.53
CA GLU A 179 12.64 16.05 -9.84
C GLU A 179 12.82 14.52 -9.82
N THR A 180 13.86 14.02 -10.42
CA THR A 180 13.99 12.62 -10.81
C THR A 180 14.96 11.80 -10.00
N HIS A 181 15.59 12.40 -9.03
CA HIS A 181 16.45 11.67 -8.11
C HIS A 181 15.60 10.67 -7.29
N HIS A 182 15.43 9.50 -7.85
CA HIS A 182 14.79 8.42 -7.15
C HIS A 182 15.83 7.53 -6.49
N VAL A 183 16.03 7.74 -5.20
CA VAL A 183 16.81 6.80 -4.39
C VAL A 183 16.06 5.47 -4.34
N SER A 184 16.75 4.40 -4.68
CA SER A 184 16.17 3.08 -4.64
C SER A 184 15.75 2.69 -3.21
N SER A 185 14.64 2.02 -3.11
CA SER A 185 14.07 1.61 -1.83
C SER A 185 14.92 0.52 -1.15
N THR A 186 14.97 0.54 0.16
CA THR A 186 15.50 -0.57 0.98
C THR A 186 14.47 -1.69 1.20
N LYS A 187 13.28 -1.60 0.58
CA LYS A 187 12.29 -2.70 0.60
C LYS A 187 12.83 -3.92 -0.13
N ALA A 188 12.40 -5.09 0.27
CA ALA A 188 12.82 -6.35 -0.34
C ALA A 188 12.50 -6.38 -1.85
N SER A 189 13.42 -6.96 -2.64
CA SER A 189 13.27 -7.28 -4.06
C SER A 189 13.33 -8.81 -4.28
N TYR A 190 13.24 -9.22 -5.53
CA TYR A 190 13.44 -10.64 -5.88
C TYR A 190 14.83 -11.12 -5.43
N GLU A 191 15.89 -10.34 -5.66
CA GLU A 191 17.28 -10.72 -5.44
C GLU A 191 17.72 -10.59 -3.98
N LYS A 192 17.13 -9.64 -3.23
CA LYS A 192 17.60 -9.30 -1.88
C LYS A 192 16.45 -9.05 -0.89
N SER A 193 16.63 -9.60 0.30
CA SER A 193 15.78 -9.27 1.45
C SER A 193 16.04 -7.84 1.94
N ARG A 194 15.17 -7.30 2.78
CA ARG A 194 15.37 -6.00 3.42
C ARG A 194 16.67 -5.96 4.23
N ALA A 195 16.99 -7.03 4.96
CA ALA A 195 18.25 -7.15 5.73
C ALA A 195 19.48 -7.16 4.82
N GLY A 196 19.35 -7.64 3.58
CA GLY A 196 20.40 -7.60 2.55
C GLY A 196 20.53 -6.27 1.81
N GLY A 197 19.82 -5.23 2.24
CA GLY A 197 19.79 -3.92 1.58
C GLY A 197 18.65 -3.72 0.60
N GLY A 198 17.76 -4.71 0.45
CA GLY A 198 16.58 -4.61 -0.40
C GLY A 198 16.88 -4.31 -1.86
N GLN A 199 16.04 -3.51 -2.50
CA GLN A 199 16.19 -3.10 -3.89
C GLN A 199 17.50 -2.37 -4.14
N LEU A 200 17.89 -1.42 -3.27
CA LEU A 200 19.16 -0.71 -3.38
C LEU A 200 20.34 -1.68 -3.29
N GLY A 201 20.32 -2.57 -2.31
CA GLY A 201 21.36 -3.59 -2.15
C GLY A 201 21.44 -4.55 -3.34
N ALA A 202 20.31 -4.83 -3.99
CA ALA A 202 20.27 -5.64 -5.21
C ALA A 202 20.93 -4.88 -6.37
N LEU A 203 20.55 -3.63 -6.61
CA LEU A 203 21.11 -2.81 -7.68
C LEU A 203 22.62 -2.64 -7.54
N LEU A 204 23.11 -2.37 -6.34
CA LEU A 204 24.54 -2.12 -6.10
C LEU A 204 25.39 -3.40 -6.10
N ARG A 205 24.83 -4.55 -5.73
CA ARG A 205 25.61 -5.79 -5.54
C ARG A 205 25.39 -6.84 -6.61
N THR A 206 24.18 -6.92 -7.18
CA THR A 206 23.83 -7.96 -8.14
C THR A 206 23.92 -7.53 -9.60
N LEU A 207 24.01 -6.23 -9.86
CA LEU A 207 24.26 -5.68 -11.18
C LEU A 207 25.69 -5.14 -11.27
N PRO A 208 26.67 -5.93 -11.72
CA PRO A 208 28.09 -5.52 -11.76
C PRO A 208 28.35 -4.23 -12.51
N ARG A 209 27.53 -3.92 -13.54
CA ARG A 209 27.63 -2.66 -14.29
C ARG A 209 27.37 -1.44 -13.41
N LEU A 210 26.44 -1.55 -12.43
CA LEU A 210 26.14 -0.48 -11.50
C LEU A 210 27.20 -0.30 -10.41
N GLN A 211 27.92 -1.35 -10.06
CA GLN A 211 29.03 -1.24 -9.11
C GLN A 211 30.15 -0.32 -9.63
N LYS A 212 30.39 -0.32 -10.93
CA LYS A 212 31.36 0.58 -11.56
C LYS A 212 30.92 2.04 -11.56
N CYS A 213 29.61 2.28 -11.51
CA CYS A 213 29.00 3.62 -11.46
C CYS A 213 28.68 4.05 -10.02
N ASN A 214 29.02 3.25 -9.00
CA ASN A 214 28.79 3.61 -7.61
C ASN A 214 29.74 4.75 -7.20
N PRO A 215 29.22 5.95 -6.83
CA PRO A 215 30.05 7.05 -6.40
C PRO A 215 30.99 6.67 -5.25
N LEU A 216 30.56 5.76 -4.36
CA LEU A 216 31.39 5.25 -3.25
C LEU A 216 32.64 4.51 -3.72
N ASN A 217 32.64 3.91 -4.91
CA ASN A 217 33.81 3.25 -5.45
C ASN A 217 34.83 4.30 -6.03
N HIS A 218 34.32 5.38 -6.59
CA HIS A 218 35.18 6.53 -7.01
C HIS A 218 35.83 7.15 -5.78
N VAL A 219 35.10 7.31 -4.72
CA VAL A 219 35.55 7.81 -3.43
C VAL A 219 36.81 7.11 -2.95
N ARG A 220 36.78 5.79 -2.93
CA ARG A 220 37.89 4.99 -2.44
C ARG A 220 39.15 5.08 -3.33
N SER A 221 38.98 5.38 -4.62
CA SER A 221 40.08 5.50 -5.55
C SER A 221 40.70 6.90 -5.60
N GLU A 222 39.99 7.93 -5.17
CA GLU A 222 40.44 9.34 -5.25
C GLU A 222 40.77 9.98 -3.90
N VAL A 223 40.75 9.24 -2.80
CA VAL A 223 41.13 9.70 -1.44
C VAL A 223 42.56 10.30 -1.37
N GLY A 224 43.33 10.16 -2.42
CA GLY A 224 44.64 10.81 -2.54
C GLY A 224 44.61 12.24 -3.08
N ARG A 225 43.49 12.76 -3.55
CA ARG A 225 43.38 14.13 -4.09
C ARG A 225 42.33 14.90 -3.29
N ARG A 226 42.79 15.67 -2.33
CA ARG A 226 41.95 16.56 -1.52
C ARG A 226 41.66 17.83 -2.30
N ASP A 227 40.41 18.05 -2.65
CA ASP A 227 39.87 19.33 -3.03
C ASP A 227 38.96 19.83 -1.90
N PRO A 228 39.34 20.87 -1.16
CA PRO A 228 38.62 21.33 0.03
C PRO A 228 37.24 21.90 -0.26
N ASP A 229 36.93 22.23 -1.52
CA ASP A 229 35.62 22.81 -1.90
C ASP A 229 34.51 21.76 -2.17
N LEU A 230 34.85 20.49 -2.04
CA LEU A 230 33.94 19.36 -2.37
C LEU A 230 33.51 18.56 -1.16
N ILE A 231 33.51 19.12 0.06
CA ILE A 231 33.10 18.41 1.27
C ILE A 231 31.57 18.25 1.32
N ARG A 232 31.09 17.02 1.18
CA ARG A 232 29.72 16.64 1.51
C ARG A 232 29.71 15.67 2.67
N MET A 233 28.89 15.93 3.68
CA MET A 233 28.64 14.99 4.75
C MET A 233 27.66 13.92 4.26
N VAL A 234 28.11 12.68 4.21
CA VAL A 234 27.26 11.53 3.88
C VAL A 234 27.08 10.69 5.13
N PHE A 235 25.83 10.55 5.56
CA PHE A 235 25.48 9.77 6.73
C PHE A 235 25.21 8.31 6.33
N TYR A 236 26.00 7.37 6.85
CA TYR A 236 25.79 5.96 6.69
C TYR A 236 25.33 5.30 7.99
N PRO A 237 24.25 4.56 8.01
CA PRO A 237 23.96 3.69 9.13
C PRO A 237 24.97 2.53 9.15
N ARG A 238 25.84 2.50 10.13
CA ARG A 238 26.91 1.49 10.23
C ARG A 238 26.43 0.15 10.76
N ALA A 239 25.52 0.12 11.68
CA ALA A 239 24.90 -1.09 12.21
C ALA A 239 23.69 -0.77 13.05
N ILE A 240 22.73 -1.70 13.10
CA ILE A 240 21.72 -1.72 14.15
C ILE A 240 22.24 -2.70 15.19
N VAL A 241 22.90 -2.19 16.23
CA VAL A 241 23.29 -2.97 17.39
C VAL A 241 22.33 -2.59 18.51
N SER A 242 21.62 -3.56 19.06
CA SER A 242 20.71 -3.37 20.22
C SER A 242 19.60 -2.34 20.01
N GLY A 243 19.07 -2.23 18.79
CA GLY A 243 17.95 -1.32 18.51
C GLY A 243 18.32 0.18 18.44
N ARG A 244 19.60 0.54 18.54
CA ARG A 244 20.10 1.90 18.32
C ARG A 244 20.82 1.99 16.98
N VAL A 245 20.51 3.02 16.22
CA VAL A 245 21.22 3.37 15.00
C VAL A 245 22.47 4.17 15.43
N GLU A 246 23.63 3.53 15.35
CA GLU A 246 24.88 4.30 15.43
C GLU A 246 25.16 4.94 14.09
N LEU A 247 25.04 6.25 14.04
CA LEU A 247 25.42 7.07 12.91
C LEU A 247 26.91 7.38 13.00
N ASN A 248 27.70 6.75 12.15
CA ASN A 248 29.06 7.26 11.91
C ASN A 248 28.94 8.39 10.89
N VAL A 249 29.30 9.57 11.31
CA VAL A 249 29.56 10.70 10.42
C VAL A 249 30.91 10.44 9.77
N VAL A 250 30.89 9.93 8.56
CA VAL A 250 32.09 9.93 7.73
C VAL A 250 31.99 11.19 6.87
N ILE A 251 32.81 12.15 7.15
CA ILE A 251 33.01 13.31 6.28
C ILE A 251 33.80 12.81 5.06
N GLU A 252 33.09 12.38 4.04
CA GLU A 252 33.68 12.02 2.77
C GLU A 252 33.22 13.04 1.74
N GLU A 253 34.19 13.68 1.09
CA GLU A 253 33.98 14.65 0.05
C GLU A 253 33.76 13.96 -1.28
N TYR A 254 32.69 14.31 -1.98
CA TYR A 254 32.45 13.80 -3.31
C TYR A 254 31.73 14.78 -4.21
N ALA A 255 32.39 14.99 -5.37
CA ALA A 255 31.63 15.23 -6.58
C ALA A 255 31.87 14.06 -7.53
N TYR A 256 30.82 13.34 -7.90
CA TYR A 256 30.86 12.51 -9.09
C TYR A 256 31.10 13.42 -10.28
N PRO A 257 32.07 13.10 -11.18
CA PRO A 257 32.24 13.87 -12.41
C PRO A 257 30.93 13.89 -13.18
N GLY A 258 30.30 15.05 -13.37
CA GLY A 258 28.95 15.20 -13.89
C GLY A 258 27.84 15.29 -12.82
N GLY A 259 28.19 15.10 -11.53
CA GLY A 259 27.29 15.27 -10.41
C GLY A 259 26.33 14.11 -10.15
N GLU A 260 25.51 14.29 -9.14
CA GLU A 260 24.55 13.30 -8.65
C GLU A 260 23.49 12.95 -9.70
N VAL A 261 23.12 13.91 -10.53
CA VAL A 261 22.14 13.74 -11.62
C VAL A 261 22.63 12.73 -12.64
N GLU A 262 23.87 12.87 -13.11
CA GLU A 262 24.47 11.97 -14.10
C GLU A 262 24.59 10.55 -13.54
N TRP A 263 24.91 10.40 -12.27
CA TRP A 263 24.96 9.09 -11.63
C TRP A 263 23.61 8.39 -11.65
N TYR A 264 22.54 9.08 -11.24
CA TYR A 264 21.19 8.51 -11.24
C TYR A 264 20.70 8.20 -12.66
N ASP A 265 21.05 9.02 -13.62
CA ASP A 265 20.73 8.78 -15.03
C ASP A 265 21.45 7.55 -15.58
N ASN A 266 22.72 7.39 -15.28
CA ASN A 266 23.50 6.20 -15.64
C ASN A 266 22.96 4.93 -14.97
N VAL A 267 22.55 5.01 -13.69
CA VAL A 267 21.88 3.90 -13.00
C VAL A 267 20.58 3.54 -13.72
N ARG A 268 19.79 4.53 -14.10
CA ARG A 268 18.55 4.33 -14.84
C ARG A 268 18.80 3.66 -16.20
N LYS A 269 19.66 4.24 -17.02
CA LYS A 269 20.01 3.70 -18.34
C LYS A 269 20.48 2.25 -18.24
N THR A 270 21.33 1.95 -17.25
CA THR A 270 21.80 0.58 -17.01
C THR A 270 20.65 -0.36 -16.60
N CYS A 271 19.72 0.10 -15.76
CA CYS A 271 18.56 -0.68 -15.36
C CYS A 271 17.60 -0.91 -16.52
N VAL A 272 17.40 0.08 -17.39
CA VAL A 272 16.57 -0.05 -18.60
C VAL A 272 17.21 -1.08 -19.56
N SER A 273 18.50 -0.92 -19.86
CA SER A 273 19.24 -1.86 -20.71
C SER A 273 19.15 -3.30 -20.16
N TYR A 274 19.39 -3.45 -18.85
CA TYR A 274 19.24 -4.76 -18.19
C TYR A 274 17.80 -5.32 -18.30
N ALA A 275 16.78 -4.48 -18.12
CA ALA A 275 15.40 -4.90 -18.26
C ALA A 275 15.06 -5.36 -19.67
N MET A 276 15.57 -4.68 -20.69
CA MET A 276 15.37 -5.01 -22.10
C MET A 276 16.08 -6.31 -22.52
N GLU A 277 17.22 -6.62 -21.89
CA GLU A 277 17.96 -7.87 -22.13
C GLU A 277 17.23 -9.11 -21.52
N GLN A 278 16.31 -8.90 -20.57
CA GLN A 278 15.60 -10.00 -19.94
C GLN A 278 14.44 -10.47 -20.81
N ARG A 279 14.43 -11.76 -21.18
CA ARG A 279 13.28 -12.38 -21.86
C ARG A 279 12.08 -12.58 -20.94
N THR A 280 12.35 -12.83 -19.66
CA THR A 280 11.32 -13.05 -18.62
C THR A 280 11.68 -12.31 -17.35
N LEU A 281 10.71 -11.63 -16.77
CA LEU A 281 10.86 -11.03 -15.45
C LEU A 281 10.53 -12.06 -14.38
N LYS A 282 11.36 -12.09 -13.33
CA LYS A 282 11.18 -13.00 -12.19
C LYS A 282 10.52 -12.27 -11.02
N ALA A 283 9.63 -12.95 -10.34
CA ALA A 283 9.03 -12.46 -9.11
C ALA A 283 8.97 -13.56 -8.04
N THR A 284 9.15 -13.20 -6.79
CA THR A 284 8.86 -14.07 -5.65
C THR A 284 7.53 -13.65 -5.05
N ILE A 285 6.64 -14.61 -4.88
CA ILE A 285 5.37 -14.40 -4.21
C ILE A 285 5.58 -14.52 -2.70
N GLN A 286 5.04 -13.58 -1.95
CA GLN A 286 5.12 -13.57 -0.49
C GLN A 286 3.78 -13.20 0.12
N ALA A 287 3.35 -13.99 1.11
CA ALA A 287 2.23 -13.63 1.95
C ALA A 287 2.63 -12.54 2.95
N VAL A 288 1.84 -11.48 3.02
CA VAL A 288 1.90 -10.47 4.07
C VAL A 288 0.71 -10.69 4.99
N LEU A 289 1.01 -10.98 6.23
CA LEU A 289 0.00 -11.23 7.24
C LEU A 289 -0.48 -9.90 7.82
N GLU A 290 -1.75 -9.61 7.63
CA GLU A 290 -2.44 -8.48 8.25
C GLU A 290 -3.49 -9.01 9.24
N PRO A 291 -3.92 -8.22 10.20
CA PRO A 291 -4.98 -8.65 11.10
C PRO A 291 -6.24 -9.06 10.33
N LEU A 292 -6.65 -10.30 10.49
CA LEU A 292 -7.82 -10.92 9.83
C LEU A 292 -7.75 -10.94 8.29
N LYS A 293 -6.55 -10.86 7.70
CA LYS A 293 -6.37 -10.88 6.25
C LYS A 293 -4.96 -11.36 5.87
N VAL A 294 -4.89 -12.17 4.82
CA VAL A 294 -3.63 -12.46 4.12
C VAL A 294 -3.64 -11.67 2.82
N ARG A 295 -2.55 -10.97 2.54
CA ARG A 295 -2.29 -10.39 1.21
C ARG A 295 -1.14 -11.11 0.56
N VAL A 296 -1.30 -11.47 -0.69
CA VAL A 296 -0.18 -11.95 -1.50
C VAL A 296 0.41 -10.77 -2.25
N ILE A 297 1.72 -10.61 -2.16
CA ILE A 297 2.46 -9.58 -2.88
C ILE A 297 3.54 -10.23 -3.75
N SER A 298 3.81 -9.65 -4.90
CA SER A 298 4.90 -10.04 -5.77
C SER A 298 6.10 -9.11 -5.54
N LYS A 299 7.28 -9.71 -5.38
CA LYS A 299 8.56 -9.00 -5.32
C LYS A 299 9.29 -9.26 -6.62
N GLY A 300 9.29 -8.28 -7.50
CA GLY A 300 9.95 -8.37 -8.79
C GLY A 300 11.44 -8.03 -8.73
N ASN A 301 12.10 -8.15 -9.89
CA ASN A 301 13.49 -7.78 -10.08
C ASN A 301 13.72 -6.28 -9.80
N ALA A 302 14.80 -5.97 -9.12
CA ALA A 302 15.12 -4.60 -8.69
C ALA A 302 15.37 -3.65 -9.88
N GLY A 303 16.09 -4.09 -10.91
CA GLY A 303 16.42 -3.27 -12.08
C GLY A 303 15.18 -2.77 -12.85
N PRO A 304 14.32 -3.66 -13.37
CA PRO A 304 13.10 -3.27 -14.06
C PRO A 304 12.17 -2.42 -13.19
N TYR A 305 12.04 -2.77 -11.92
CA TYR A 305 11.24 -1.98 -10.98
C TYR A 305 11.79 -0.56 -10.79
N TYR A 306 13.11 -0.41 -10.69
CA TYR A 306 13.76 0.89 -10.59
C TYR A 306 13.56 1.72 -11.87
N ALA A 307 13.76 1.09 -13.05
CA ALA A 307 13.57 1.75 -14.33
C ALA A 307 12.13 2.29 -14.52
N SER A 308 11.12 1.52 -14.06
CA SER A 308 9.72 1.93 -14.19
C SER A 308 9.27 3.02 -13.19
N LYS A 309 10.06 3.30 -12.16
CA LYS A 309 9.67 4.24 -11.09
C LYS A 309 9.47 5.67 -11.58
N ARG A 310 10.25 6.12 -12.54
CA ARG A 310 10.11 7.46 -13.13
C ARG A 310 8.75 7.62 -13.79
N LEU A 311 8.42 6.68 -14.68
CA LEU A 311 7.13 6.66 -15.35
C LEU A 311 5.98 6.59 -14.34
N GLN A 312 6.10 5.72 -13.33
CA GLN A 312 5.11 5.64 -12.27
C GLN A 312 4.92 6.99 -11.56
N LYS A 313 6.01 7.70 -11.24
CA LYS A 313 5.94 9.00 -10.57
C LYS A 313 5.28 10.04 -11.47
N ALA A 314 5.69 10.12 -12.74
CA ALA A 314 5.12 11.04 -13.72
C ALA A 314 3.61 10.85 -13.89
N LEU A 315 3.17 9.60 -14.10
CA LEU A 315 1.75 9.27 -14.17
C LEU A 315 1.01 9.63 -12.89
N HIS A 316 1.60 9.35 -11.74
CA HIS A 316 1.00 9.64 -10.44
C HIS A 316 0.81 11.13 -10.21
N ASP A 317 1.77 11.96 -10.62
CA ASP A 317 1.70 13.41 -10.47
C ASP A 317 0.65 14.03 -11.42
N VAL A 318 0.56 13.55 -12.65
CA VAL A 318 -0.49 13.96 -13.60
C VAL A 318 -1.88 13.54 -13.11
N LEU A 319 -2.04 12.27 -12.70
CA LEU A 319 -3.32 11.75 -12.21
C LEU A 319 -3.79 12.47 -10.94
N ARG A 320 -2.86 12.84 -10.05
CA ARG A 320 -3.18 13.62 -8.84
C ARG A 320 -3.80 14.97 -9.16
N GLY A 321 -3.41 15.60 -10.27
CA GLY A 321 -3.99 16.85 -10.75
C GLY A 321 -5.39 16.73 -11.39
N MET A 322 -5.88 15.51 -11.59
CA MET A 322 -7.19 15.26 -12.18
C MET A 322 -8.28 15.07 -11.13
N ASP A 323 -9.43 15.74 -11.31
CA ASP A 323 -10.51 15.71 -10.31
C ASP A 323 -11.09 14.34 -10.01
N CYS A 324 -11.03 13.41 -10.95
CA CYS A 324 -11.49 12.04 -10.76
C CYS A 324 -10.54 11.17 -9.89
N PHE A 325 -9.33 11.65 -9.57
CA PHE A 325 -8.33 10.91 -8.80
C PHE A 325 -7.98 11.61 -7.47
N LYS A 326 -8.96 12.16 -6.78
CA LYS A 326 -8.78 12.92 -5.52
C LYS A 326 -8.04 12.15 -4.42
N LEU A 327 -8.13 10.83 -4.38
CA LEU A 327 -7.48 9.99 -3.35
C LEU A 327 -6.00 9.69 -3.61
N ILE A 328 -5.45 10.12 -4.74
CA ILE A 328 -4.03 9.89 -5.02
C ILE A 328 -3.16 10.79 -4.16
N GLY A 329 -2.50 10.18 -3.17
CA GLY A 329 -1.49 10.82 -2.32
C GLY A 329 -2.03 11.61 -1.12
N GLN A 330 -3.34 11.75 -0.98
CA GLN A 330 -3.96 12.39 0.19
C GLN A 330 -5.33 11.79 0.50
N PRO A 331 -5.76 11.79 1.78
CA PRO A 331 -7.13 11.42 2.12
C PRO A 331 -8.11 12.51 1.65
N LEU A 332 -9.37 12.12 1.42
CA LEU A 332 -10.44 13.10 1.20
C LEU A 332 -10.58 14.03 2.39
N GLY A 333 -10.54 15.33 2.12
CA GLY A 333 -10.83 16.38 3.09
C GLY A 333 -12.29 16.83 3.06
N ALA A 334 -12.68 17.64 4.03
CA ALA A 334 -14.02 18.23 4.07
C ALA A 334 -14.32 19.10 2.82
N THR A 335 -13.31 19.79 2.30
CA THR A 335 -13.40 20.60 1.09
C THR A 335 -13.71 19.75 -0.14
N ASP A 336 -13.01 18.61 -0.30
CA ASP A 336 -13.25 17.71 -1.42
C ASP A 336 -14.70 17.16 -1.40
N LEU A 337 -15.20 16.83 -0.20
CA LEU A 337 -16.57 16.36 -0.03
C LEU A 337 -17.58 17.46 -0.31
N PHE A 338 -17.27 18.69 0.08
CA PHE A 338 -18.11 19.86 -0.22
C PHE A 338 -18.17 20.13 -1.72
N ASP A 339 -17.03 20.15 -2.40
CA ASP A 339 -16.94 20.37 -3.85
C ASP A 339 -17.73 19.30 -4.63
N LEU A 340 -17.64 18.03 -4.20
CA LEU A 340 -18.42 16.95 -4.79
C LEU A 340 -19.94 17.12 -4.55
N ALA A 341 -20.33 17.71 -3.43
CA ALA A 341 -21.74 17.94 -3.09
C ALA A 341 -22.33 19.16 -3.83
N VAL A 342 -21.51 20.21 -4.07
CA VAL A 342 -21.95 21.47 -4.71
C VAL A 342 -21.93 21.36 -6.24
N ASN A 343 -21.03 20.58 -6.80
CA ASN A 343 -20.90 20.35 -8.24
C ASN A 343 -21.25 18.90 -8.62
N PRO A 344 -22.51 18.47 -8.40
CA PRO A 344 -22.90 17.13 -8.78
C PRO A 344 -22.86 16.98 -10.29
N VAL A 345 -22.23 15.95 -10.78
CA VAL A 345 -22.45 15.50 -12.16
C VAL A 345 -23.90 15.05 -12.23
N GLN A 346 -24.76 15.81 -12.88
CA GLN A 346 -26.16 15.43 -13.08
C GLN A 346 -26.22 14.19 -13.98
N VAL A 347 -26.43 13.06 -13.38
CA VAL A 347 -26.77 11.83 -14.08
C VAL A 347 -28.27 11.58 -13.89
N GLY A 348 -29.07 12.12 -14.79
CA GLY A 348 -30.52 11.96 -14.78
C GLY A 348 -31.27 12.85 -13.78
N THR A 349 -32.58 12.63 -13.64
CA THR A 349 -33.51 13.38 -12.77
C THR A 349 -33.62 12.83 -11.34
N GLY A 350 -32.64 12.03 -10.91
CA GLY A 350 -32.66 11.32 -9.62
C GLY A 350 -32.07 12.13 -8.47
N ARG A 351 -32.37 11.68 -7.25
CA ARG A 351 -31.76 12.16 -6.02
C ARG A 351 -30.27 11.81 -6.04
N LEU A 352 -29.42 12.77 -5.66
CA LEU A 352 -27.98 12.51 -5.48
C LEU A 352 -27.77 11.53 -4.33
N GLU A 353 -27.07 10.45 -4.63
CA GLU A 353 -26.70 9.43 -3.65
C GLU A 353 -25.18 9.23 -3.67
N TRP A 354 -24.63 8.94 -2.50
CA TRP A 354 -23.21 8.61 -2.36
C TRP A 354 -23.01 7.12 -2.55
N PHE A 355 -22.12 6.75 -3.45
CA PHE A 355 -21.72 5.38 -3.66
C PHE A 355 -20.25 5.22 -3.28
N SER A 356 -19.96 4.20 -2.46
CA SER A 356 -18.59 3.76 -2.18
C SER A 356 -18.41 2.36 -2.71
N ILE A 357 -17.53 2.20 -3.69
CA ILE A 357 -17.29 0.91 -4.34
C ILE A 357 -15.86 0.47 -4.02
N ASP A 358 -15.71 -0.74 -3.49
CA ASP A 358 -14.42 -1.39 -3.29
C ASP A 358 -14.42 -2.75 -3.99
N TYR A 359 -13.43 -2.96 -4.85
CA TYR A 359 -13.31 -4.19 -5.62
C TYR A 359 -12.47 -5.22 -4.87
N SER A 360 -12.99 -6.42 -4.68
CA SER A 360 -12.22 -7.52 -4.13
C SER A 360 -11.14 -7.99 -5.12
N ALA A 361 -9.89 -8.07 -4.66
CA ALA A 361 -8.75 -8.51 -5.46
C ALA A 361 -8.61 -7.74 -6.79
N ALA A 362 -8.80 -6.40 -6.75
CA ALA A 362 -8.81 -5.56 -7.94
C ALA A 362 -7.56 -5.74 -8.80
N THR A 363 -6.37 -5.72 -8.20
CA THR A 363 -5.10 -5.91 -8.92
C THR A 363 -4.96 -7.27 -9.59
N ASP A 364 -5.44 -8.33 -8.94
CA ASP A 364 -5.33 -9.69 -9.47
C ASP A 364 -6.33 -9.98 -10.59
N LYS A 365 -7.33 -9.10 -10.74
CA LYS A 365 -8.41 -9.22 -11.71
C LYS A 365 -8.34 -8.19 -12.85
N LEU A 366 -7.35 -7.31 -12.85
CA LEU A 366 -7.13 -6.40 -13.97
C LEU A 366 -6.71 -7.17 -15.22
N SER A 367 -7.20 -6.71 -16.38
CA SER A 367 -6.72 -7.17 -17.66
C SER A 367 -5.30 -6.69 -17.90
N ALA A 368 -4.37 -7.62 -18.05
CA ALA A 368 -2.98 -7.31 -18.38
C ALA A 368 -2.88 -6.70 -19.78
N ARG A 369 -3.67 -7.21 -20.73
CA ARG A 369 -3.76 -6.72 -22.10
C ARG A 369 -4.26 -5.28 -22.16
N LEU A 370 -5.35 -4.97 -21.47
CA LEU A 370 -5.88 -3.60 -21.41
C LEU A 370 -4.87 -2.64 -20.77
N SER A 371 -4.22 -3.06 -19.67
CA SER A 371 -3.19 -2.26 -19.01
C SER A 371 -1.99 -1.98 -19.93
N ALA A 372 -1.56 -2.97 -20.70
CA ALA A 372 -0.49 -2.81 -21.71
C ALA A 372 -0.90 -1.85 -22.83
N SER A 373 -2.13 -1.97 -23.34
CA SER A 373 -2.66 -1.08 -24.38
C SER A 373 -2.78 0.37 -23.91
N ILE A 374 -3.25 0.59 -22.68
CA ILE A 374 -3.32 1.93 -22.05
C ILE A 374 -1.92 2.52 -21.92
N LEU A 375 -0.96 1.77 -21.38
CA LEU A 375 0.42 2.24 -21.23
C LEU A 375 1.05 2.52 -22.59
N GLY A 376 0.88 1.65 -23.57
CA GLY A 376 1.39 1.87 -24.94
C GLY A 376 0.78 3.07 -25.64
N TYR A 377 -0.46 3.44 -25.31
CA TYR A 377 -1.08 4.67 -25.83
C TYR A 377 -0.51 5.94 -25.18
N LEU A 378 -0.18 5.87 -23.89
CA LEU A 378 0.34 7.03 -23.13
C LEU A 378 1.81 7.32 -23.42
N LEU A 379 2.58 6.31 -23.81
CA LEU A 379 4.00 6.37 -24.13
C LEU A 379 4.25 6.60 -25.61
#